data_39a950477b86fd545b5c4c808b327b9b
#
_entry.id   39a950477b86fd545b5c4c808b327b9b
#
_cell.length_a   1.000
_cell.length_b   1.000
_cell.length_c   1.000
_cell.angle_alpha   90.00
_cell.angle_beta   90.00
_cell.angle_gamma   90.00
#
_symmetry.space_group_name_H-M   'P 1'
#
loop_
_entity.id
_entity.type
_entity.pdbx_description
1 polymer ?
#
loop_
_entity_poly.entity_id
_entity_poly.type
_entity_poly.pdbx_seq_one_letter_code
_entity_poly.pdbx_strand_id
1 'polypeptide(L)'
;MSVDSFFFVRDEELPTLSQWQVALDQAGVGIVLEDVGDLRKHTGYLPAMHRGQSSGFEWFYGPLAENYGGDPPDDLGGRNYVINCVTHSDMRELVCGLIACSLLCQLSDGVFLDEESGGVLSAEAALKMARGLESKLA
;
A
#
# COMPACT_ATOMS: atom_id res chain seq x y z
N MET A 1 -7.82 6.39 -16.45
CA MET A 1 -6.78 5.37 -16.35
C MET A 1 -6.53 5.03 -14.90
N SER A 2 -6.37 3.76 -14.57
CA SER A 2 -6.07 3.35 -13.19
C SER A 2 -4.64 2.84 -13.07
N VAL A 3 -4.08 2.97 -11.88
CA VAL A 3 -2.78 2.40 -11.52
C VAL A 3 -3.03 1.41 -10.40
N ASP A 4 -2.64 0.15 -10.64
CA ASP A 4 -2.70 -0.91 -9.66
C ASP A 4 -1.31 -1.12 -9.06
N SER A 5 -1.23 -1.13 -7.74
CA SER A 5 0.01 -1.40 -7.02
C SER A 5 -0.24 -2.58 -6.09
N PHE A 6 0.63 -3.57 -6.16
CA PHE A 6 0.45 -4.81 -5.42
C PHE A 6 1.52 -4.99 -4.37
N PHE A 7 1.07 -5.32 -3.16
CA PHE A 7 1.95 -5.62 -2.03
C PHE A 7 1.58 -7.00 -1.51
N PHE A 8 2.57 -7.82 -1.20
CA PHE A 8 2.35 -9.18 -0.76
C PHE A 8 2.72 -9.31 0.71
N VAL A 9 1.83 -9.90 1.50
CA VAL A 9 1.97 -9.99 2.95
C VAL A 9 1.50 -11.35 3.45
N ARG A 10 1.81 -11.64 4.72
CA ARG A 10 1.20 -12.75 5.45
C ARG A 10 0.03 -12.19 6.26
N ASP A 11 -1.10 -12.88 6.24
CA ASP A 11 -2.30 -12.37 6.92
C ASP A 11 -2.08 -12.15 8.42
N GLU A 12 -1.36 -13.06 9.07
CA GLU A 12 -1.08 -12.95 10.51
C GLU A 12 -0.20 -11.75 10.86
N GLU A 13 0.48 -11.17 9.88
CA GLU A 13 1.34 -10.00 10.08
C GLU A 13 0.63 -8.69 9.74
N LEU A 14 -0.59 -8.73 9.22
CA LEU A 14 -1.29 -7.51 8.84
C LEU A 14 -1.61 -6.68 10.08
N PRO A 15 -1.15 -5.40 10.14
CA PRO A 15 -1.46 -4.56 11.30
C PRO A 15 -2.93 -4.12 11.30
N THR A 16 -3.37 -3.64 12.44
CA THR A 16 -4.65 -2.94 12.52
C THR A 16 -4.52 -1.55 11.91
N LEU A 17 -5.65 -0.94 11.60
CA LEU A 17 -5.67 0.45 11.12
C LEU A 17 -4.98 1.39 12.12
N SER A 18 -5.22 1.21 13.43
CA SER A 18 -4.56 2.01 14.46
C SER A 18 -3.06 1.85 14.46
N GLN A 19 -2.57 0.63 14.34
CA GLN A 19 -1.12 0.37 14.28
C GLN A 19 -0.51 1.00 13.04
N TRP A 20 -1.20 0.92 11.92
CA TRP A 20 -0.78 1.55 10.66
C TRP A 20 -0.68 3.07 10.82
N GLN A 21 -1.72 3.69 11.43
CA GLN A 21 -1.71 5.14 11.64
C GLN A 21 -0.56 5.58 12.54
N VAL A 22 -0.28 4.82 13.60
CA VAL A 22 0.87 5.12 14.49
C VAL A 22 2.18 5.11 13.69
N ALA A 23 2.35 4.12 12.80
CA ALA A 23 3.55 4.04 11.97
C ALA A 23 3.65 5.21 11.00
N LEU A 24 2.54 5.64 10.41
CA LEU A 24 2.50 6.81 9.54
C LEU A 24 2.88 8.08 10.30
N ASP A 25 2.37 8.23 11.53
CA ASP A 25 2.68 9.38 12.38
C ASP A 25 4.17 9.41 12.74
N GLN A 26 4.72 8.26 13.12
CA GLN A 26 6.13 8.14 13.49
C GLN A 26 7.06 8.41 12.31
N ALA A 27 6.63 8.05 11.10
CA ALA A 27 7.41 8.30 9.90
C ALA A 27 7.35 9.76 9.42
N GLY A 28 6.43 10.57 9.96
CA GLY A 28 6.32 11.98 9.62
C GLY A 28 5.90 12.24 8.18
N VAL A 29 5.12 11.34 7.59
CA VAL A 29 4.73 11.46 6.17
C VAL A 29 3.50 12.33 5.94
N GLY A 30 2.84 12.78 7.01
CA GLY A 30 1.70 13.68 6.89
C GLY A 30 0.44 13.03 6.37
N ILE A 31 0.28 11.72 6.56
CA ILE A 31 -0.90 10.98 6.09
C ILE A 31 -1.75 10.60 7.29
N VAL A 32 -3.03 10.94 7.22
CA VAL A 32 -4.03 10.56 8.23
C VAL A 32 -5.12 9.75 7.51
N LEU A 33 -5.29 8.50 7.91
CA LEU A 33 -6.28 7.61 7.33
C LEU A 33 -7.63 7.77 8.03
N GLU A 34 -8.72 7.73 7.26
CA GLU A 34 -10.04 7.67 7.85
C GLU A 34 -10.25 6.30 8.50
N ASP A 35 -10.98 6.26 9.60
CA ASP A 35 -11.30 4.99 10.27
C ASP A 35 -12.37 4.25 9.47
N VAL A 36 -11.94 3.25 8.73
CA VAL A 36 -12.84 2.39 7.94
C VAL A 36 -13.09 1.05 8.63
N GLY A 37 -12.61 0.89 9.86
CA GLY A 37 -12.79 -0.33 10.63
C GLY A 37 -11.74 -1.38 10.32
N ASP A 38 -12.18 -2.63 10.20
CA ASP A 38 -11.30 -3.77 9.99
C ASP A 38 -10.76 -3.78 8.55
N LEU A 39 -9.44 -3.69 8.41
CA LEU A 39 -8.77 -3.69 7.10
C LEU A 39 -9.01 -4.99 6.32
N ARG A 40 -9.28 -6.09 7.01
CA ARG A 40 -9.57 -7.37 6.34
C ARG A 40 -10.96 -7.39 5.70
N LYS A 41 -11.85 -6.53 6.16
CA LYS A 41 -13.24 -6.48 5.70
C LYS A 41 -13.52 -5.29 4.78
N HIS A 42 -12.73 -4.22 4.91
CA HIS A 42 -12.91 -3.04 4.08
C HIS A 42 -12.53 -3.34 2.64
N THR A 43 -13.33 -2.86 1.70
CA THR A 43 -13.02 -2.95 0.29
C THR A 43 -13.49 -1.68 -0.39
N GLY A 44 -12.66 -1.15 -1.29
CA GLY A 44 -12.95 0.09 -1.99
C GLY A 44 -12.19 1.28 -1.42
N TYR A 45 -12.73 2.46 -1.61
CA TYR A 45 -12.02 3.70 -1.31
C TYR A 45 -11.70 3.83 0.17
N LEU A 46 -10.45 4.16 0.47
CA LEU A 46 -9.97 4.47 1.82
C LEU A 46 -9.57 5.95 1.81
N PRO A 47 -10.43 6.82 2.37
CA PRO A 47 -10.12 8.25 2.37
C PRO A 47 -8.95 8.56 3.29
N ALA A 48 -8.17 9.57 2.93
CA ALA A 48 -7.04 10.01 3.73
C ALA A 48 -6.84 11.51 3.56
N MET A 49 -6.09 12.10 4.49
CA MET A 49 -5.51 13.43 4.33
C MET A 49 -4.04 13.26 4.08
N HIS A 50 -3.51 13.98 3.11
CA HIS A 50 -2.08 13.99 2.81
C HIS A 50 -1.59 15.43 2.90
N ARG A 51 -0.82 15.71 3.95
CA ARG A 51 -0.30 17.05 4.26
C ARG A 51 -1.41 18.11 4.25
N GLY A 52 -2.53 17.76 4.89
CA GLY A 52 -3.67 18.65 5.04
C GLY A 52 -4.59 18.73 3.83
N GLN A 53 -4.33 17.98 2.78
CA GLN A 53 -5.17 17.95 1.60
C GLN A 53 -5.91 16.62 1.48
N SER A 54 -7.15 16.68 1.03
CA SER A 54 -7.98 15.50 0.83
C SER A 54 -7.36 14.59 -0.22
N SER A 55 -7.28 13.30 0.08
CA SER A 55 -6.68 12.30 -0.79
C SER A 55 -7.32 10.94 -0.51
N GLY A 56 -6.62 9.88 -0.85
CA GLY A 56 -7.06 8.51 -0.59
C GLY A 56 -6.67 7.58 -1.71
N PHE A 57 -7.10 6.34 -1.60
CA PHE A 57 -6.82 5.31 -2.59
C PHE A 57 -7.82 4.18 -2.38
N GLU A 58 -8.00 3.35 -3.41
CA GLU A 58 -8.82 2.15 -3.24
C GLU A 58 -7.97 1.04 -2.62
N TRP A 59 -8.59 0.33 -1.69
CA TRP A 59 -7.98 -0.75 -0.93
C TRP A 59 -8.72 -2.05 -1.21
N PHE A 60 -7.99 -3.06 -1.65
CA PHE A 60 -8.52 -4.41 -1.81
C PHE A 60 -7.53 -5.38 -1.19
N TYR A 61 -8.01 -6.29 -0.35
CA TYR A 61 -7.17 -7.19 0.41
C TYR A 61 -7.79 -8.58 0.44
N GLY A 62 -6.99 -9.60 0.24
CA GLY A 62 -7.46 -10.97 0.33
C GLY A 62 -6.40 -11.99 -0.06
N PRO A 63 -6.80 -13.28 -0.06
CA PRO A 63 -5.88 -14.34 -0.46
C PRO A 63 -5.35 -14.12 -1.88
N LEU A 64 -4.07 -14.41 -2.06
CA LEU A 64 -3.37 -14.22 -3.34
C LEU A 64 -4.08 -14.95 -4.48
N ALA A 65 -4.47 -16.20 -4.25
CA ALA A 65 -5.10 -17.03 -5.29
C ALA A 65 -6.42 -16.44 -5.81
N GLU A 66 -7.10 -15.65 -5.01
CA GLU A 66 -8.41 -15.07 -5.36
C GLU A 66 -8.33 -13.62 -5.83
N ASN A 67 -7.25 -12.93 -5.52
CA ASN A 67 -7.17 -11.47 -5.66
C ASN A 67 -6.02 -11.01 -6.56
N TYR A 68 -5.22 -11.92 -7.09
CA TYR A 68 -4.15 -11.57 -8.00
C TYR A 68 -4.34 -12.35 -9.32
N GLY A 69 -4.48 -11.63 -10.41
CA GLY A 69 -4.63 -12.22 -11.73
C GLY A 69 -3.29 -12.60 -12.33
N GLY A 70 -3.21 -13.80 -12.89
CA GLY A 70 -2.00 -14.28 -13.53
C GLY A 70 -1.03 -14.95 -12.56
N ASP A 71 0.19 -15.16 -13.00
CA ASP A 71 1.22 -15.83 -12.19
C ASP A 71 1.86 -14.84 -11.22
N PRO A 72 1.87 -15.15 -9.91
CA PRO A 72 2.53 -14.27 -8.95
C PRO A 72 4.05 -14.34 -9.10
N PRO A 73 4.76 -13.32 -8.58
CA PRO A 73 6.23 -13.37 -8.58
C PRO A 73 6.76 -14.57 -7.79
N ASP A 74 7.96 -15.01 -8.13
CA ASP A 74 8.69 -15.98 -7.34
C ASP A 74 9.16 -15.36 -6.03
N ASP A 75 9.58 -16.19 -5.09
CA ASP A 75 10.22 -15.77 -3.84
C ASP A 75 9.34 -14.89 -2.93
N LEU A 76 8.04 -15.17 -2.86
CA LEU A 76 7.17 -14.47 -1.94
C LEU A 76 7.34 -14.92 -0.49
N GLY A 77 8.07 -16.00 -0.24
CA GLY A 77 8.41 -16.43 1.12
C GLY A 77 7.21 -16.74 2.01
N GLY A 78 6.17 -17.32 1.43
CA GLY A 78 4.95 -17.64 2.19
C GLY A 78 3.99 -16.47 2.33
N ARG A 79 4.25 -15.34 1.69
CA ARG A 79 3.33 -14.20 1.65
C ARG A 79 2.20 -14.51 0.67
N ASN A 80 1.13 -15.07 1.21
CA ASN A 80 0.03 -15.62 0.41
C ASN A 80 -1.22 -14.74 0.42
N TYR A 81 -1.09 -13.49 0.86
CA TYR A 81 -2.13 -12.46 0.78
C TYR A 81 -1.61 -11.27 -0.01
N VAL A 82 -2.53 -10.57 -0.65
CA VAL A 82 -2.18 -9.40 -1.47
C VAL A 82 -3.01 -8.20 -1.08
N ILE A 83 -2.34 -7.05 -1.05
CA ILE A 83 -2.98 -5.74 -0.97
C ILE A 83 -2.91 -5.15 -2.37
N ASN A 84 -4.05 -4.79 -2.94
CA ASN A 84 -4.10 -4.05 -4.19
C ASN A 84 -4.52 -2.62 -3.87
N CYS A 85 -3.60 -1.70 -4.08
CA CYS A 85 -3.84 -0.27 -3.94
C CYS A 85 -4.10 0.29 -5.33
N VAL A 86 -5.30 0.84 -5.55
CA VAL A 86 -5.70 1.34 -6.87
C VAL A 86 -5.95 2.84 -6.79
N THR A 87 -5.40 3.57 -7.75
CA THR A 87 -5.63 5.02 -7.89
C THR A 87 -5.99 5.36 -9.33
N HIS A 88 -6.60 6.54 -9.54
CA HIS A 88 -7.14 6.94 -10.83
C HIS A 88 -6.65 8.32 -11.22
N SER A 89 -5.61 8.40 -12.03
CA SER A 89 -5.13 9.64 -12.69
C SER A 89 -4.78 10.82 -11.77
N ASP A 90 -4.79 10.63 -10.45
CA ASP A 90 -4.43 11.66 -9.50
C ASP A 90 -3.08 11.31 -8.88
N MET A 91 -2.06 12.11 -9.17
CA MET A 91 -0.69 11.85 -8.70
C MET A 91 -0.61 11.90 -7.18
N ARG A 92 -1.34 12.79 -6.52
CA ARG A 92 -1.35 12.86 -5.05
C ARG A 92 -1.91 11.57 -4.43
N GLU A 93 -2.98 11.05 -5.00
CA GLU A 93 -3.54 9.78 -4.53
C GLU A 93 -2.55 8.63 -4.73
N LEU A 94 -1.89 8.57 -5.89
CA LEU A 94 -0.88 7.55 -6.15
C LEU A 94 0.24 7.61 -5.12
N VAL A 95 0.78 8.80 -4.88
CA VAL A 95 1.86 9.00 -3.92
C VAL A 95 1.39 8.65 -2.49
N CYS A 96 0.20 9.12 -2.11
CA CYS A 96 -0.38 8.82 -0.80
C CYS A 96 -0.52 7.31 -0.58
N GLY A 97 -1.11 6.61 -1.55
CA GLY A 97 -1.31 5.16 -1.46
C GLY A 97 0.01 4.40 -1.39
N LEU A 98 0.98 4.76 -2.23
CA LEU A 98 2.28 4.08 -2.25
C LEU A 98 3.04 4.29 -0.94
N ILE A 99 3.05 5.51 -0.39
CA ILE A 99 3.71 5.78 0.88
C ILE A 99 3.02 5.01 2.01
N ALA A 100 1.71 5.11 2.08
CA ALA A 100 0.94 4.46 3.16
C ALA A 100 1.12 2.95 3.13
N CYS A 101 0.97 2.33 1.97
CA CYS A 101 1.08 0.88 1.85
C CYS A 101 2.51 0.38 2.02
N SER A 102 3.51 1.17 1.60
CA SER A 102 4.91 0.81 1.84
C SER A 102 5.22 0.77 3.33
N LEU A 103 4.69 1.72 4.11
CA LEU A 103 4.88 1.72 5.57
C LEU A 103 4.13 0.58 6.23
N LEU A 104 2.94 0.24 5.73
CA LEU A 104 2.23 -0.95 6.20
C LEU A 104 3.08 -2.20 5.95
N CYS A 105 3.70 -2.30 4.79
CA CYS A 105 4.57 -3.44 4.47
C CYS A 105 5.81 -3.50 5.34
N GLN A 106 6.36 -2.38 5.76
CA GLN A 106 7.45 -2.39 6.75
C GLN A 106 7.01 -2.99 8.07
N LEU A 107 5.79 -2.69 8.52
CA LEU A 107 5.24 -3.27 9.74
C LEU A 107 4.98 -4.76 9.61
N SER A 108 4.56 -5.21 8.43
CA SER A 108 4.08 -6.57 8.20
C SER A 108 5.11 -7.48 7.52
N ASP A 109 6.33 -7.00 7.34
CA ASP A 109 7.37 -7.72 6.58
C ASP A 109 6.88 -8.07 5.17
N GLY A 110 6.18 -7.15 4.54
CA GLY A 110 5.67 -7.32 3.19
C GLY A 110 6.67 -6.91 2.12
N VAL A 111 6.32 -7.20 0.88
CA VAL A 111 7.12 -6.80 -0.29
C VAL A 111 6.22 -6.19 -1.36
N PHE A 112 6.82 -5.41 -2.23
CA PHE A 112 6.14 -4.69 -3.31
C PHE A 112 6.47 -5.31 -4.66
N LEU A 113 5.48 -5.43 -5.54
CA LEU A 113 5.69 -5.90 -6.89
C LEU A 113 6.33 -4.80 -7.74
N ASP A 114 7.50 -5.12 -8.31
CA ASP A 114 8.11 -4.28 -9.33
C ASP A 114 7.67 -4.79 -10.70
N GLU A 115 6.77 -4.07 -11.36
CA GLU A 115 6.22 -4.51 -12.63
C GLU A 115 7.24 -4.51 -13.75
N GLU A 116 8.27 -3.68 -13.68
CA GLU A 116 9.30 -3.63 -14.72
C GLU A 116 10.13 -4.92 -14.78
N SER A 117 10.50 -5.44 -13.62
CA SER A 117 11.31 -6.67 -13.56
C SER A 117 10.48 -7.94 -13.37
N GLY A 118 9.23 -7.80 -12.91
CA GLY A 118 8.40 -8.93 -12.52
C GLY A 118 8.77 -9.53 -11.17
N GLY A 119 9.78 -8.98 -10.50
CA GLY A 119 10.21 -9.41 -9.18
C GLY A 119 9.62 -8.55 -8.06
N VAL A 120 10.21 -8.64 -6.89
CA VAL A 120 9.73 -7.89 -5.73
C VAL A 120 10.81 -6.95 -5.19
N LEU A 121 10.35 -5.83 -4.64
CA LEU A 121 11.19 -4.88 -3.90
C LEU A 121 10.84 -4.97 -2.43
N SER A 122 11.83 -4.68 -1.58
CA SER A 122 11.56 -4.53 -0.15
C SER A 122 10.62 -3.35 0.09
N ALA A 123 9.95 -3.36 1.24
CA ALA A 123 9.10 -2.24 1.65
C ALA A 123 9.91 -0.94 1.74
N GLU A 124 11.16 -1.02 2.21
CA GLU A 124 12.03 0.15 2.29
C GLU A 124 12.31 0.74 0.90
N ALA A 125 12.62 -0.11 -0.09
CA ALA A 125 12.86 0.35 -1.46
C ALA A 125 11.59 0.96 -2.07
N ALA A 126 10.43 0.35 -1.82
CA ALA A 126 9.16 0.88 -2.30
C ALA A 126 8.86 2.26 -1.69
N LEU A 127 9.11 2.42 -0.39
CA LEU A 127 8.93 3.71 0.28
C LEU A 127 9.85 4.78 -0.32
N LYS A 128 11.10 4.44 -0.55
CA LYS A 128 12.06 5.38 -1.16
C LYS A 128 11.59 5.84 -2.53
N MET A 129 11.09 4.92 -3.34
CA MET A 129 10.53 5.22 -4.65
C MET A 129 9.34 6.17 -4.53
N ALA A 130 8.41 5.88 -3.60
CA ALA A 130 7.23 6.70 -3.37
C ALA A 130 7.59 8.11 -2.90
N ARG A 131 8.59 8.24 -2.01
CA ARG A 131 9.06 9.54 -1.53
C ARG A 131 9.70 10.34 -2.67
N GLY A 132 10.37 9.65 -3.59
CA GLY A 132 10.91 10.29 -4.78
C GLY A 132 9.81 10.89 -5.67
N LEU A 133 8.71 10.17 -5.82
CA LEU A 133 7.54 10.69 -6.55
C LEU A 133 6.89 11.86 -5.80
N GLU A 134 6.82 11.78 -4.48
CA GLU A 134 6.26 12.85 -3.65
C GLU A 134 6.99 14.18 -3.88
N SER A 135 8.30 14.12 -4.03
CA SER A 135 9.11 15.34 -4.24
C SER A 135 8.74 16.09 -5.53
N LYS A 136 8.04 15.45 -6.43
CA LYS A 136 7.60 16.06 -7.70
C LYS A 136 6.20 16.66 -7.62
N LEU A 137 5.51 16.53 -6.51
CA LEU A 137 4.21 17.17 -6.31
C LEU A 137 4.41 18.67 -6.13
N ALA A 138 3.59 19.44 -6.84
CA ALA A 138 3.62 20.89 -6.76
C ALA A 138 2.98 21.41 -5.48
#